data_3bc7c5fecfd92a479eab2d3a4c355312
#
_entry.id   3bc7c5fecfd92a479eab2d3a4c355312
#
_cell.length_a   1.000
_cell.length_b   1.000
_cell.length_c   1.000
_cell.angle_alpha   90.00
_cell.angle_beta   90.00
_cell.angle_gamma   90.00
#
_symmetry.space_group_name_H-M   'P 1'
#
loop_
_entity.id
_entity.type
_entity.pdbx_description
1 polymer ?
#
loop_
_entity_poly.entity_id
_entity_poly.type
_entity_poly.pdbx_seq_one_letter_code
_entity_poly.pdbx_strand_id
1 'polypeptide(L)'
;MVLLQAVVLLLLRCLASTLAQYELCKSLVSTDEGSVWEQYACQPKAASMRDHMRIKVDPPGITCGNPPERFCTLENPYLCSDECDASNPDLAHPAQLMQDRERNGLITYWQTVTWSRHPEPLLANITLSWNKTLELTDDIQITFEYGRPTIMILDKSMDHGRSWQPYQYYADDCLDAFNMPPRRVHNLSPANITRVICTEQYSRWVGSKNEKNVKFEVRARFAVFAGSRLQNMDNLYTRMESMKGLKDFFIFTNLRLRLLRPALGGTYVQRENLLKYFYAISNINVPARCKCNLHASQCLLIDGNLQCQCEHNTTGQDCQRCKKGFKAKSWKAGSYLPAPNGTPNTCTIAGSPSGSNCECYGHSNRCSYIDYLNIVTCVSCKHNTRGQNCQHCRLGYFRNASAELDDESVCIECNCNQMGSVHDRCNGTGFCQCKDGTTGAKCDDCLPGYYWKQGCYPNVCDEEMLLCQNGGTCYQNQKCICPPEFKGVLCQQSRCEAGKDCNGAPSLHRPTAALTLCTLLTYLLTTLTPH
;
A
#
# COMPACT_ATOMS: atom_id res chain seq x y z
N MET A 1 -52.13 -23.07 -24.44
CA MET A 1 -51.75 -21.67 -24.29
C MET A 1 -51.07 -21.39 -22.94
N VAL A 2 -51.68 -21.78 -21.82
CA VAL A 2 -51.11 -21.50 -20.44
C VAL A 2 -49.72 -22.13 -20.23
N LEU A 3 -49.50 -23.37 -20.72
CA LEU A 3 -48.22 -24.03 -20.60
C LEU A 3 -47.09 -23.32 -21.38
N LEU A 4 -47.44 -22.81 -22.58
CA LEU A 4 -46.51 -22.08 -23.45
C LEU A 4 -46.14 -20.71 -22.80
N GLN A 5 -47.11 -20.01 -22.20
CA GLN A 5 -46.88 -18.80 -21.47
C GLN A 5 -46.01 -19.02 -20.21
N ALA A 6 -46.23 -20.12 -19.48
CA ALA A 6 -45.41 -20.46 -18.32
C ALA A 6 -43.95 -20.79 -18.72
N VAL A 7 -43.76 -21.51 -19.84
CA VAL A 7 -42.42 -21.82 -20.37
C VAL A 7 -41.71 -20.57 -20.87
N VAL A 8 -42.43 -19.65 -21.56
CA VAL A 8 -41.86 -18.39 -22.03
C VAL A 8 -41.49 -17.49 -20.84
N LEU A 9 -42.32 -17.41 -19.79
CA LEU A 9 -42.01 -16.68 -18.55
C LEU A 9 -40.83 -17.30 -17.77
N LEU A 10 -40.72 -18.62 -17.77
CA LEU A 10 -39.58 -19.31 -17.18
C LEU A 10 -38.30 -19.06 -17.96
N LEU A 11 -38.36 -19.11 -19.29
CA LEU A 11 -37.24 -18.77 -20.18
C LEU A 11 -36.84 -17.30 -20.06
N LEU A 12 -37.80 -16.37 -19.96
CA LEU A 12 -37.53 -14.96 -19.71
C LEU A 12 -36.93 -14.71 -18.33
N ARG A 13 -37.36 -15.43 -17.30
CA ARG A 13 -36.71 -15.38 -15.97
C ARG A 13 -35.32 -16.01 -15.98
N CYS A 14 -35.09 -17.10 -16.71
CA CYS A 14 -33.76 -17.67 -16.91
C CYS A 14 -32.82 -16.75 -17.71
N LEU A 15 -33.35 -16.01 -18.70
CA LEU A 15 -32.59 -15.02 -19.47
C LEU A 15 -32.28 -13.75 -18.64
N ALA A 16 -33.19 -13.36 -17.73
CA ALA A 16 -32.94 -12.24 -16.82
C ALA A 16 -31.89 -12.54 -15.74
N SER A 17 -31.64 -13.82 -15.45
CA SER A 17 -30.63 -14.25 -14.47
C SER A 17 -29.21 -14.42 -15.02
N THR A 18 -28.97 -14.06 -16.29
CA THR A 18 -27.63 -14.12 -16.92
C THR A 18 -26.90 -12.78 -16.99
N LEU A 19 -27.41 -11.74 -16.33
CA LEU A 19 -26.61 -10.52 -16.14
C LEU A 19 -25.46 -10.88 -15.21
N ALA A 20 -24.24 -10.73 -15.71
CA ALA A 20 -23.06 -10.98 -14.91
C ALA A 20 -23.07 -10.04 -13.69
N GLN A 21 -22.82 -10.62 -12.56
CA GLN A 21 -22.72 -9.92 -11.27
C GLN A 21 -21.79 -8.70 -11.38
N TYR A 22 -22.21 -7.56 -10.85
CA TYR A 22 -21.48 -6.29 -10.89
C TYR A 22 -21.33 -5.60 -12.26
N GLU A 23 -22.12 -5.94 -13.27
CA GLU A 23 -22.12 -5.22 -14.56
C GLU A 23 -22.92 -3.91 -14.53
N LEU A 24 -23.84 -3.75 -13.60
CA LEU A 24 -24.69 -2.56 -13.48
C LEU A 24 -24.30 -1.75 -12.23
N CYS A 25 -24.08 -0.45 -12.40
CA CYS A 25 -23.79 0.46 -11.28
C CYS A 25 -25.06 0.99 -10.59
N LYS A 26 -26.22 0.91 -11.26
CA LYS A 26 -27.51 1.35 -10.74
C LYS A 26 -28.66 0.64 -11.44
N SER A 27 -29.74 0.42 -10.75
CA SER A 27 -31.01 -0.02 -11.33
C SER A 27 -32.18 0.78 -10.76
N LEU A 28 -33.28 0.85 -11.52
CA LEU A 28 -34.50 1.46 -11.07
C LEU A 28 -35.32 0.40 -10.34
N VAL A 29 -35.54 0.59 -9.05
CA VAL A 29 -36.33 -0.30 -8.21
C VAL A 29 -37.65 0.38 -7.90
N SER A 30 -38.80 -0.30 -8.19
CA SER A 30 -40.12 0.17 -7.83
C SER A 30 -40.41 -0.20 -6.39
N THR A 31 -40.71 0.82 -5.57
CA THR A 31 -41.16 0.69 -4.19
C THR A 31 -42.60 1.16 -4.07
N ASP A 32 -43.26 0.88 -2.96
CA ASP A 32 -44.63 1.34 -2.68
C ASP A 32 -44.77 2.88 -2.68
N GLU A 33 -43.63 3.59 -2.48
CA GLU A 33 -43.55 5.06 -2.49
C GLU A 33 -43.14 5.64 -3.85
N GLY A 34 -42.87 4.78 -4.85
CA GLY A 34 -42.42 5.17 -6.19
C GLY A 34 -41.16 4.47 -6.67
N SER A 35 -40.68 4.87 -7.85
CA SER A 35 -39.45 4.28 -8.43
C SER A 35 -38.21 5.03 -7.95
N VAL A 36 -37.27 4.32 -7.35
CA VAL A 36 -36.02 4.86 -6.80
C VAL A 36 -34.81 4.22 -7.52
N TRP A 37 -33.78 5.04 -7.81
CA TRP A 37 -32.50 4.55 -8.31
C TRP A 37 -31.66 3.96 -7.17
N GLU A 38 -31.49 2.66 -7.19
CA GLU A 38 -30.58 1.96 -6.28
C GLU A 38 -29.22 1.82 -6.93
N GLN A 39 -28.13 2.06 -6.15
CA GLN A 39 -26.75 2.03 -6.62
C GLN A 39 -26.04 0.77 -6.10
N TYR A 40 -25.25 0.15 -6.96
CA TYR A 40 -24.54 -1.11 -6.70
C TYR A 40 -23.04 -0.95 -6.97
N ALA A 41 -22.22 -1.75 -6.31
CA ALA A 41 -20.83 -1.90 -6.72
C ALA A 41 -20.76 -2.44 -8.14
N CYS A 42 -19.92 -1.87 -8.99
CA CYS A 42 -19.87 -2.26 -10.40
C CYS A 42 -18.45 -2.25 -10.97
N GLN A 43 -18.21 -3.12 -11.94
CA GLN A 43 -16.91 -3.28 -12.58
C GLN A 43 -17.06 -3.53 -14.08
N PRO A 44 -16.07 -3.10 -14.90
CA PRO A 44 -16.07 -3.36 -16.33
C PRO A 44 -16.04 -4.85 -16.67
N LYS A 45 -16.62 -5.18 -17.81
CA LYS A 45 -16.53 -6.51 -18.39
C LYS A 45 -15.09 -6.93 -18.63
N ALA A 46 -14.79 -8.21 -18.38
CA ALA A 46 -13.51 -8.79 -18.75
C ALA A 46 -13.36 -8.86 -20.27
N ALA A 47 -12.19 -8.53 -20.76
CA ALA A 47 -11.85 -8.59 -22.17
C ALA A 47 -10.38 -8.97 -22.36
N SER A 48 -10.02 -9.42 -23.58
CA SER A 48 -8.61 -9.50 -23.93
C SER A 48 -8.03 -8.09 -24.07
N MET A 49 -6.97 -7.80 -23.33
CA MET A 49 -6.32 -6.49 -23.34
C MET A 49 -5.30 -6.34 -24.47
N ARG A 50 -5.31 -7.26 -25.44
CA ARG A 50 -4.38 -7.30 -26.58
C ARG A 50 -4.42 -6.02 -27.42
N ASP A 51 -5.59 -5.54 -27.80
CA ASP A 51 -5.77 -4.39 -28.70
C ASP A 51 -5.29 -3.05 -28.08
N HIS A 52 -5.08 -3.01 -26.76
CA HIS A 52 -4.63 -1.82 -26.01
C HIS A 52 -3.23 -1.98 -25.42
N MET A 53 -2.55 -3.08 -25.76
CA MET A 53 -1.24 -3.44 -25.23
C MET A 53 -0.14 -2.72 -26.02
N ARG A 54 0.82 -2.12 -25.31
CA ARG A 54 2.06 -1.61 -25.89
C ARG A 54 3.18 -2.54 -25.55
N ILE A 55 3.88 -3.06 -26.57
CA ILE A 55 4.97 -4.00 -26.41
C ILE A 55 6.30 -3.29 -26.60
N LYS A 56 7.21 -3.48 -25.66
CA LYS A 56 8.61 -3.07 -25.76
C LYS A 56 9.49 -4.29 -25.56
N VAL A 57 10.41 -4.49 -26.50
CA VAL A 57 11.43 -5.55 -26.44
C VAL A 57 12.78 -4.93 -26.07
N ASP A 58 13.52 -5.60 -25.20
CA ASP A 58 14.83 -5.16 -24.71
C ASP A 58 15.78 -6.38 -24.61
N PRO A 59 17.03 -6.29 -25.11
CA PRO A 59 17.65 -5.12 -25.79
C PRO A 59 17.06 -4.85 -27.17
N PRO A 60 17.14 -3.61 -27.70
CA PRO A 60 16.53 -3.25 -28.98
C PRO A 60 16.99 -4.10 -30.17
N GLY A 61 18.24 -4.54 -30.16
CA GLY A 61 18.82 -5.37 -31.21
C GLY A 61 18.58 -6.88 -31.09
N ILE A 62 17.69 -7.32 -30.16
CA ILE A 62 17.41 -8.75 -29.97
C ILE A 62 16.46 -9.29 -31.04
N THR A 63 15.62 -8.47 -31.65
CA THR A 63 14.77 -8.85 -32.77
C THR A 63 15.64 -9.11 -33.99
N CYS A 64 15.40 -10.22 -34.69
CA CYS A 64 16.16 -10.62 -35.85
C CYS A 64 15.96 -9.68 -37.07
N GLY A 65 16.77 -9.83 -38.08
CA GLY A 65 16.63 -9.16 -39.38
C GLY A 65 17.49 -7.91 -39.58
N ASN A 66 18.24 -7.46 -38.57
CA ASN A 66 19.22 -6.39 -38.74
C ASN A 66 20.53 -6.69 -37.97
N PRO A 67 21.55 -7.23 -38.66
CA PRO A 67 21.57 -7.62 -40.06
C PRO A 67 20.67 -8.82 -40.38
N PRO A 68 20.32 -9.05 -41.67
CA PRO A 68 19.60 -10.26 -42.08
C PRO A 68 20.33 -11.53 -41.67
N GLU A 69 19.59 -12.53 -41.21
CA GLU A 69 20.16 -13.80 -40.76
C GLU A 69 19.31 -14.98 -41.22
N ARG A 70 19.94 -16.15 -41.32
CA ARG A 70 19.27 -17.39 -41.61
C ARG A 70 18.99 -18.21 -40.35
N PHE A 71 17.88 -18.91 -40.34
CA PHE A 71 17.51 -19.80 -39.24
C PHE A 71 16.89 -21.11 -39.75
N CYS A 72 16.74 -22.09 -38.88
CA CYS A 72 16.14 -23.37 -39.20
C CYS A 72 14.74 -23.46 -38.59
N THR A 73 13.75 -23.80 -39.41
CA THR A 73 12.39 -24.14 -38.96
C THR A 73 12.22 -25.63 -38.70
N LEU A 74 11.08 -26.02 -38.14
CA LEU A 74 10.72 -27.42 -37.94
C LEU A 74 10.43 -28.14 -39.27
N GLU A 75 9.96 -27.41 -40.27
CA GLU A 75 9.67 -27.90 -41.61
C GLU A 75 10.96 -28.18 -42.40
N ASN A 76 12.01 -27.39 -42.10
CA ASN A 76 13.29 -27.49 -42.81
C ASN A 76 14.51 -27.47 -41.85
N PRO A 77 14.63 -28.49 -40.97
CA PRO A 77 15.59 -28.50 -39.89
C PRO A 77 17.05 -28.72 -40.31
N TYR A 78 17.30 -29.09 -41.56
CA TYR A 78 18.66 -29.40 -42.05
C TYR A 78 19.22 -28.34 -43.01
N LEU A 79 18.38 -27.66 -43.78
CA LEU A 79 18.83 -26.68 -44.77
C LEU A 79 18.97 -25.28 -44.20
N CYS A 80 18.25 -24.95 -43.14
CA CYS A 80 18.28 -23.62 -42.47
C CYS A 80 18.19 -22.50 -43.50
N SER A 81 17.25 -22.61 -44.43
CA SER A 81 17.08 -21.71 -45.57
C SER A 81 16.14 -20.52 -45.29
N ASP A 82 15.43 -20.58 -44.18
CA ASP A 82 14.52 -19.51 -43.79
C ASP A 82 15.33 -18.28 -43.37
N GLU A 83 14.87 -17.10 -43.75
CA GLU A 83 15.59 -15.86 -43.60
C GLU A 83 14.74 -14.84 -42.80
N CYS A 84 15.36 -14.16 -41.85
CA CYS A 84 14.79 -13.00 -41.17
C CYS A 84 15.49 -11.76 -41.71
N ASP A 85 14.73 -10.83 -42.29
CA ASP A 85 15.21 -9.57 -42.85
C ASP A 85 14.24 -8.44 -42.51
N ALA A 86 14.66 -7.51 -41.65
CA ALA A 86 13.85 -6.38 -41.22
C ALA A 86 13.57 -5.36 -42.35
N SER A 87 14.30 -5.41 -43.44
CA SER A 87 14.09 -4.54 -44.62
C SER A 87 13.00 -5.06 -45.54
N ASN A 88 12.68 -6.37 -45.47
CA ASN A 88 11.66 -6.99 -46.27
C ASN A 88 10.42 -7.30 -45.42
N PRO A 89 9.26 -6.66 -45.67
CA PRO A 89 8.04 -6.87 -44.88
C PRO A 89 7.57 -8.34 -44.81
N ASP A 90 7.84 -9.17 -45.82
CA ASP A 90 7.43 -10.57 -45.87
C ASP A 90 8.35 -11.47 -45.01
N LEU A 91 9.56 -11.01 -44.69
CA LEU A 91 10.56 -11.74 -43.89
C LEU A 91 10.82 -11.09 -42.53
N ALA A 92 10.12 -10.01 -42.24
CA ALA A 92 10.30 -9.27 -40.99
C ALA A 92 9.45 -9.88 -39.87
N HIS A 93 10.05 -9.97 -38.67
CA HIS A 93 9.39 -10.50 -37.46
C HIS A 93 9.37 -9.47 -36.31
N PRO A 94 8.75 -8.29 -36.49
CA PRO A 94 8.72 -7.23 -35.47
C PRO A 94 7.82 -7.57 -34.30
N ALA A 95 8.01 -6.87 -33.16
CA ALA A 95 7.29 -7.13 -31.91
C ALA A 95 5.76 -6.99 -32.02
N GLN A 96 5.26 -6.22 -32.97
CA GLN A 96 3.82 -6.01 -33.19
C GLN A 96 3.09 -7.30 -33.58
N LEU A 97 3.80 -8.29 -34.16
CA LEU A 97 3.23 -9.57 -34.52
C LEU A 97 2.82 -10.43 -33.31
N MET A 98 3.24 -10.08 -32.09
CA MET A 98 2.76 -10.74 -30.88
C MET A 98 1.34 -10.33 -30.45
N GLN A 99 0.78 -9.28 -31.06
CA GLN A 99 -0.55 -8.76 -30.72
C GLN A 99 -1.48 -8.60 -31.92
N ASP A 100 -1.04 -8.95 -33.14
CA ASP A 100 -1.87 -8.84 -34.32
C ASP A 100 -3.00 -9.88 -34.30
N ARG A 101 -3.94 -9.73 -35.21
CA ARG A 101 -4.98 -10.72 -35.46
C ARG A 101 -4.55 -11.52 -36.71
N GLU A 102 -4.22 -12.78 -36.50
CA GLU A 102 -3.93 -13.69 -37.58
C GLU A 102 -5.03 -13.62 -38.67
N ARG A 103 -4.65 -13.28 -39.88
CA ARG A 103 -5.55 -13.15 -41.02
C ARG A 103 -5.32 -14.32 -41.94
N ASN A 104 -6.42 -14.95 -42.43
CA ASN A 104 -6.40 -16.00 -43.45
C ASN A 104 -5.61 -17.27 -43.09
N GLY A 105 -5.44 -17.55 -41.77
CA GLY A 105 -4.73 -18.76 -41.33
C GLY A 105 -3.21 -18.68 -41.44
N LEU A 106 -2.65 -17.52 -41.80
CA LEU A 106 -1.20 -17.27 -41.77
C LEU A 106 -0.80 -16.94 -40.33
N ILE A 107 0.05 -17.77 -39.76
CA ILE A 107 0.61 -17.57 -38.43
C ILE A 107 1.75 -16.55 -38.53
N THR A 108 1.59 -15.44 -37.89
CA THR A 108 2.61 -14.39 -37.73
C THR A 108 3.27 -14.50 -36.38
N TYR A 109 4.54 -14.16 -36.26
CA TYR A 109 5.27 -14.24 -34.99
C TYR A 109 6.42 -13.23 -34.93
N TRP A 110 6.71 -12.75 -33.73
CA TRP A 110 7.96 -12.06 -33.43
C TRP A 110 9.07 -13.07 -33.19
N GLN A 111 10.29 -12.76 -33.66
CA GLN A 111 11.44 -13.63 -33.51
C GLN A 111 12.68 -12.86 -33.03
N THR A 112 13.47 -13.51 -32.18
CA THR A 112 14.81 -13.03 -31.82
C THR A 112 15.86 -13.47 -32.84
N VAL A 113 17.04 -12.84 -32.77
CA VAL A 113 18.25 -13.42 -33.37
C VAL A 113 18.46 -14.86 -32.88
N THR A 114 19.15 -15.66 -33.71
CA THR A 114 19.53 -17.02 -33.35
C THR A 114 20.64 -17.02 -32.27
N TRP A 115 20.82 -18.12 -31.55
CA TRP A 115 21.84 -18.22 -30.50
C TRP A 115 23.25 -18.45 -31.05
N SER A 116 23.58 -17.83 -32.15
CA SER A 116 24.88 -17.94 -32.83
C SER A 116 26.07 -17.54 -31.95
N ARG A 117 25.86 -16.68 -30.95
CA ARG A 117 26.91 -16.22 -30.00
C ARG A 117 27.10 -17.12 -28.78
N HIS A 118 26.56 -18.35 -28.78
CA HIS A 118 26.80 -19.27 -27.67
C HIS A 118 28.31 -19.39 -27.36
N PRO A 119 28.76 -19.34 -26.07
CA PRO A 119 27.98 -19.51 -24.82
C PRO A 119 27.40 -18.22 -24.21
N GLU A 120 27.52 -17.06 -24.86
CA GLU A 120 26.85 -15.83 -24.39
C GLU A 120 25.34 -16.09 -24.33
N PRO A 121 24.67 -15.79 -23.17
CA PRO A 121 23.26 -16.13 -23.02
C PRO A 121 22.36 -15.31 -23.95
N LEU A 122 21.41 -15.95 -24.60
CA LEU A 122 20.38 -15.29 -25.41
C LEU A 122 19.27 -14.79 -24.48
N LEU A 123 19.34 -13.50 -24.08
CA LEU A 123 18.39 -12.89 -23.14
C LEU A 123 17.48 -11.90 -23.87
N ALA A 124 16.18 -12.01 -23.62
CA ALA A 124 15.21 -11.07 -24.12
C ALA A 124 14.18 -10.71 -23.03
N ASN A 125 13.88 -9.41 -22.89
CA ASN A 125 12.84 -8.92 -22.01
C ASN A 125 11.70 -8.32 -22.85
N ILE A 126 10.49 -8.80 -22.67
CA ILE A 126 9.30 -8.28 -23.35
C ILE A 126 8.44 -7.61 -22.29
N THR A 127 8.31 -6.30 -22.38
CA THR A 127 7.51 -5.49 -21.46
C THR A 127 6.18 -5.14 -22.11
N LEU A 128 5.08 -5.50 -21.45
CA LEU A 128 3.71 -5.24 -21.84
C LEU A 128 3.16 -4.12 -20.96
N SER A 129 2.61 -3.06 -21.53
CA SER A 129 2.08 -1.90 -20.80
C SER A 129 0.76 -1.41 -21.39
N TRP A 130 -0.11 -0.86 -20.53
CA TRP A 130 -1.44 -0.35 -20.92
C TRP A 130 -1.69 1.08 -20.47
N ASN A 131 -0.75 1.68 -19.74
CA ASN A 131 -0.90 2.98 -19.08
C ASN A 131 -2.16 3.05 -18.19
N LYS A 132 -2.56 1.94 -17.61
CA LYS A 132 -3.76 1.74 -16.81
C LYS A 132 -3.53 0.64 -15.79
N THR A 133 -4.14 0.77 -14.62
CA THR A 133 -4.21 -0.34 -13.67
C THR A 133 -5.26 -1.35 -14.14
N LEU A 134 -4.86 -2.59 -14.29
CA LEU A 134 -5.69 -3.70 -14.72
C LEU A 134 -5.86 -4.73 -13.62
N GLU A 135 -6.93 -5.49 -13.70
CA GLU A 135 -7.22 -6.64 -12.85
C GLU A 135 -7.34 -7.90 -13.72
N LEU A 136 -6.49 -8.88 -13.46
CA LEU A 136 -6.46 -10.15 -14.18
C LEU A 136 -7.75 -10.93 -13.90
N THR A 137 -8.38 -11.46 -14.97
CA THR A 137 -9.67 -12.16 -14.87
C THR A 137 -9.61 -13.62 -15.30
N ASP A 138 -8.56 -14.02 -15.99
CA ASP A 138 -8.40 -15.37 -16.55
C ASP A 138 -6.92 -15.71 -16.71
N ASP A 139 -6.61 -16.90 -17.25
CA ASP A 139 -5.26 -17.35 -17.51
C ASP A 139 -4.57 -16.44 -18.55
N ILE A 140 -3.33 -16.02 -18.26
CA ILE A 140 -2.48 -15.41 -19.29
C ILE A 140 -1.93 -16.55 -20.15
N GLN A 141 -2.01 -16.39 -21.47
CA GLN A 141 -1.50 -17.36 -22.42
C GLN A 141 -0.49 -16.73 -23.36
N ILE A 142 0.65 -17.39 -23.51
CA ILE A 142 1.73 -17.01 -24.42
C ILE A 142 1.93 -18.16 -25.37
N THR A 143 1.82 -17.93 -26.68
CA THR A 143 1.97 -18.95 -27.72
C THR A 143 3.33 -18.81 -28.39
N PHE A 144 4.17 -19.82 -28.22
CA PHE A 144 5.49 -19.94 -28.86
C PHE A 144 5.39 -20.76 -30.13
N GLU A 145 5.97 -20.30 -31.24
CA GLU A 145 5.86 -20.98 -32.51
C GLU A 145 6.85 -22.14 -32.63
N TYR A 146 8.11 -21.95 -32.27
CA TYR A 146 9.20 -22.94 -32.46
C TYR A 146 9.73 -23.54 -31.15
N GLY A 147 8.87 -23.68 -30.14
CA GLY A 147 9.21 -24.32 -28.90
C GLY A 147 9.17 -23.35 -27.71
N ARG A 148 8.77 -23.91 -26.59
CA ARG A 148 8.64 -23.17 -25.33
C ARG A 148 10.01 -22.99 -24.69
N PRO A 149 10.32 -21.83 -24.08
CA PRO A 149 11.59 -21.59 -23.39
C PRO A 149 11.86 -22.61 -22.30
N THR A 150 13.10 -23.05 -22.18
CA THR A 150 13.50 -23.92 -21.06
C THR A 150 13.57 -23.13 -19.74
N ILE A 151 13.92 -21.83 -19.78
CA ILE A 151 13.91 -20.97 -18.60
C ILE A 151 13.30 -19.61 -18.96
N MET A 152 12.26 -19.20 -18.21
CA MET A 152 11.69 -17.87 -18.31
C MET A 152 11.06 -17.43 -16.98
N ILE A 153 10.84 -16.12 -16.84
CA ILE A 153 10.18 -15.52 -15.67
C ILE A 153 9.09 -14.58 -16.16
N LEU A 154 7.93 -14.68 -15.55
CA LEU A 154 6.88 -13.68 -15.66
C LEU A 154 6.96 -12.77 -14.44
N ASP A 155 7.20 -11.48 -14.66
CA ASP A 155 7.17 -10.44 -13.64
C ASP A 155 5.93 -9.56 -13.82
N LYS A 156 5.48 -8.93 -12.73
CA LYS A 156 4.49 -7.86 -12.77
C LYS A 156 4.98 -6.59 -12.09
N SER A 157 4.43 -5.46 -12.51
CA SER A 157 4.59 -4.16 -11.87
C SER A 157 3.24 -3.61 -11.48
N MET A 158 3.18 -2.88 -10.36
CA MET A 158 1.99 -2.18 -9.88
C MET A 158 2.15 -0.64 -9.95
N ASP A 159 3.30 -0.16 -10.40
CA ASP A 159 3.72 1.25 -10.38
C ASP A 159 4.24 1.73 -11.73
N HIS A 160 3.63 1.25 -12.82
CA HIS A 160 3.97 1.62 -14.21
C HIS A 160 5.42 1.28 -14.61
N GLY A 161 5.93 0.14 -14.11
CA GLY A 161 7.24 -0.38 -14.49
C GLY A 161 8.41 0.19 -13.70
N ARG A 162 8.18 0.94 -12.62
CA ARG A 162 9.24 1.47 -11.75
C ARG A 162 9.86 0.37 -10.88
N SER A 163 9.02 -0.50 -10.33
CA SER A 163 9.44 -1.68 -9.61
C SER A 163 8.82 -2.95 -10.21
N TRP A 164 9.53 -4.05 -10.08
CA TRP A 164 9.12 -5.34 -10.61
C TRP A 164 9.19 -6.40 -9.53
N GLN A 165 8.19 -7.28 -9.51
CA GLN A 165 8.16 -8.44 -8.64
C GLN A 165 7.89 -9.70 -9.47
N PRO A 166 8.57 -10.82 -9.17
CA PRO A 166 8.27 -12.07 -9.82
C PRO A 166 6.81 -12.48 -9.60
N TYR A 167 6.16 -12.92 -10.66
CA TYR A 167 4.79 -13.40 -10.62
C TYR A 167 4.77 -14.94 -10.73
N GLN A 168 5.61 -15.49 -11.60
CA GLN A 168 5.86 -16.94 -11.71
C GLN A 168 7.19 -17.23 -12.40
N TYR A 169 7.84 -18.33 -11.98
CA TYR A 169 9.04 -18.88 -12.57
C TYR A 169 8.68 -20.12 -13.40
N TYR A 170 9.33 -20.29 -14.53
CA TYR A 170 9.19 -21.42 -15.43
C TYR A 170 10.59 -21.96 -15.75
N ALA A 171 10.81 -23.25 -15.54
CA ALA A 171 12.08 -23.91 -15.83
C ALA A 171 11.85 -25.37 -16.24
N ASP A 172 12.78 -25.95 -16.96
CA ASP A 172 12.85 -27.40 -17.20
C ASP A 172 13.30 -28.15 -15.93
N ASP A 173 14.16 -27.51 -15.11
CA ASP A 173 14.49 -27.89 -13.74
C ASP A 173 14.44 -26.65 -12.84
N CYS A 174 13.45 -26.61 -11.96
CA CYS A 174 13.26 -25.47 -11.04
C CYS A 174 14.31 -25.38 -9.96
N LEU A 175 14.88 -26.51 -9.55
CA LEU A 175 15.89 -26.55 -8.53
C LEU A 175 17.23 -26.00 -9.04
N ASP A 176 17.62 -26.45 -10.24
CA ASP A 176 18.85 -25.98 -10.90
C ASP A 176 18.76 -24.50 -11.29
N ALA A 177 17.67 -24.09 -11.94
CA ALA A 177 17.55 -22.73 -12.47
C ALA A 177 17.32 -21.65 -11.41
N PHE A 178 16.56 -21.94 -10.34
CA PHE A 178 16.09 -20.94 -9.38
C PHE A 178 16.23 -21.33 -7.91
N ASN A 179 16.83 -22.49 -7.62
CA ASN A 179 16.91 -23.07 -6.28
C ASN A 179 15.54 -23.16 -5.59
N MET A 180 14.49 -23.47 -6.37
CA MET A 180 13.11 -23.58 -5.92
C MET A 180 12.56 -24.98 -6.17
N PRO A 181 11.81 -25.58 -5.24
CA PRO A 181 11.16 -26.84 -5.50
C PRO A 181 10.05 -26.67 -6.56
N PRO A 182 9.95 -27.61 -7.54
CA PRO A 182 8.91 -27.54 -8.55
C PRO A 182 7.52 -27.68 -7.91
N ARG A 183 6.59 -26.85 -8.35
CA ARG A 183 5.20 -26.88 -7.87
C ARG A 183 4.22 -26.73 -9.03
N ARG A 184 3.08 -27.41 -8.88
CA ARG A 184 1.91 -27.21 -9.75
C ARG A 184 0.86 -26.41 -8.97
N VAL A 185 0.06 -25.65 -9.71
CA VAL A 185 -0.95 -24.75 -9.14
C VAL A 185 -1.98 -25.49 -8.28
N HIS A 186 -2.44 -26.67 -8.71
CA HIS A 186 -3.42 -27.48 -7.96
C HIS A 186 -2.88 -28.06 -6.64
N ASN A 187 -1.57 -28.01 -6.40
CA ASN A 187 -0.95 -28.45 -5.15
C ASN A 187 -0.82 -27.31 -4.14
N LEU A 188 -1.33 -26.10 -4.45
CA LEU A 188 -1.29 -24.95 -3.53
C LEU A 188 -2.44 -25.04 -2.51
N SER A 189 -2.09 -24.85 -1.24
CA SER A 189 -3.11 -24.72 -0.19
C SER A 189 -3.79 -23.34 -0.24
N PRO A 190 -5.02 -23.20 0.26
CA PRO A 190 -5.71 -21.91 0.32
C PRO A 190 -4.93 -20.78 0.99
N ALA A 191 -4.08 -21.10 1.98
CA ALA A 191 -3.25 -20.12 2.68
C ALA A 191 -2.07 -19.60 1.83
N ASN A 192 -1.58 -20.41 0.88
CA ASN A 192 -0.41 -20.10 0.04
C ASN A 192 -0.78 -19.85 -1.43
N ILE A 193 -2.05 -19.61 -1.72
CA ILE A 193 -2.58 -19.54 -3.08
C ILE A 193 -1.98 -18.38 -3.91
N THR A 194 -1.55 -17.30 -3.27
CA THR A 194 -0.91 -16.15 -3.91
C THR A 194 0.60 -16.27 -4.02
N ARG A 195 1.17 -17.37 -3.51
CA ARG A 195 2.63 -17.57 -3.50
C ARG A 195 3.19 -17.67 -4.91
N VAL A 196 4.35 -17.07 -5.12
CA VAL A 196 5.14 -17.25 -6.35
C VAL A 196 5.70 -18.67 -6.36
N ILE A 197 5.51 -19.37 -7.46
CA ILE A 197 5.96 -20.76 -7.66
C ILE A 197 6.87 -20.87 -8.87
N CYS A 198 7.67 -21.93 -8.89
CA CYS A 198 8.36 -22.41 -10.08
C CYS A 198 7.65 -23.65 -10.61
N THR A 199 7.33 -23.68 -11.90
CA THR A 199 6.69 -24.82 -12.57
C THR A 199 7.54 -25.35 -13.72
N GLU A 200 7.62 -26.67 -13.83
CA GLU A 200 8.31 -27.35 -14.92
C GLU A 200 7.36 -27.78 -16.04
N GLN A 201 6.05 -27.65 -15.81
CA GLN A 201 5.00 -28.15 -16.70
C GLN A 201 5.09 -27.58 -18.11
N TYR A 202 5.53 -26.32 -18.25
CA TYR A 202 5.56 -25.60 -19.53
C TYR A 202 6.94 -25.53 -20.17
N SER A 203 7.99 -25.96 -19.48
CA SER A 203 9.39 -25.84 -19.94
C SER A 203 10.04 -27.18 -20.25
N ARG A 204 9.50 -28.29 -19.71
CA ARG A 204 9.98 -29.63 -20.05
C ARG A 204 9.59 -29.98 -21.48
N TRP A 205 10.55 -30.49 -22.23
CA TRP A 205 10.30 -31.05 -23.56
C TRP A 205 9.63 -32.40 -23.43
N VAL A 206 8.44 -32.57 -24.01
CA VAL A 206 7.63 -33.79 -23.91
C VAL A 206 7.62 -34.57 -25.22
N GLY A 207 8.38 -34.15 -26.23
CA GLY A 207 8.41 -34.81 -27.56
C GLY A 207 7.20 -34.53 -28.43
N SER A 208 6.23 -33.75 -27.95
CA SER A 208 5.02 -33.41 -28.67
C SER A 208 5.20 -32.12 -29.46
N LYS A 209 5.03 -32.19 -30.77
CA LYS A 209 5.08 -31.03 -31.68
C LYS A 209 3.98 -29.99 -31.45
N ASN A 210 2.99 -30.29 -30.62
CA ASN A 210 1.75 -29.50 -30.51
C ASN A 210 1.65 -28.62 -29.28
N GLU A 211 2.61 -28.66 -28.33
CA GLU A 211 2.56 -27.87 -27.13
C GLU A 211 3.27 -26.51 -27.28
N LYS A 212 2.56 -25.56 -27.88
CA LYS A 212 3.07 -24.20 -28.12
C LYS A 212 2.79 -23.23 -26.98
N ASN A 213 1.86 -23.55 -26.09
CA ASN A 213 1.33 -22.60 -25.10
C ASN A 213 2.03 -22.69 -23.76
N VAL A 214 2.42 -21.54 -23.22
CA VAL A 214 2.78 -21.33 -21.81
C VAL A 214 1.66 -20.56 -21.13
N LYS A 215 1.21 -21.04 -19.96
CA LYS A 215 0.12 -20.42 -19.22
C LYS A 215 0.56 -19.94 -17.85
N PHE A 216 0.04 -18.79 -17.46
CA PHE A 216 -0.06 -18.40 -16.06
C PHE A 216 -1.48 -18.75 -15.60
N GLU A 217 -1.58 -19.77 -14.77
CA GLU A 217 -2.85 -20.40 -14.43
C GLU A 217 -3.54 -19.67 -13.29
N VAL A 218 -4.65 -19.00 -13.57
CA VAL A 218 -5.54 -18.36 -12.61
C VAL A 218 -6.75 -19.25 -12.32
N ARG A 219 -7.35 -19.84 -13.37
CA ARG A 219 -8.52 -20.72 -13.23
C ARG A 219 -8.24 -21.89 -12.31
N ALA A 220 -7.15 -22.62 -12.56
CA ALA A 220 -6.77 -23.77 -11.76
C ALA A 220 -6.35 -23.37 -10.35
N ARG A 221 -5.72 -22.20 -10.19
CA ARG A 221 -5.26 -21.68 -8.90
C ARG A 221 -6.40 -21.34 -7.95
N PHE A 222 -7.45 -20.72 -8.44
CA PHE A 222 -8.57 -20.26 -7.61
C PHE A 222 -9.82 -21.14 -7.70
N ALA A 223 -9.81 -22.16 -8.57
CA ALA A 223 -10.94 -23.07 -8.85
C ALA A 223 -12.25 -22.35 -9.23
N VAL A 224 -12.15 -21.12 -9.72
CA VAL A 224 -13.30 -20.21 -9.91
C VAL A 224 -13.83 -20.26 -11.34
N PHE A 225 -12.91 -20.42 -12.30
CA PHE A 225 -13.24 -20.37 -13.72
C PHE A 225 -13.38 -21.75 -14.34
N ALA A 226 -13.35 -22.80 -13.53
CA ALA A 226 -13.43 -24.18 -13.98
C ALA A 226 -14.89 -24.63 -14.12
N GLY A 227 -15.63 -24.07 -15.07
CA GLY A 227 -16.98 -24.51 -15.44
C GLY A 227 -18.00 -23.37 -15.60
N SER A 228 -19.17 -23.72 -16.15
CA SER A 228 -20.26 -22.81 -16.46
C SER A 228 -21.05 -22.28 -15.27
N ARG A 229 -20.59 -22.52 -14.04
CA ARG A 229 -21.31 -22.13 -12.81
C ARG A 229 -20.56 -21.03 -12.05
N LEU A 230 -21.16 -19.85 -12.01
CA LEU A 230 -20.72 -18.65 -11.26
C LEU A 230 -20.64 -18.84 -9.73
N GLN A 231 -21.03 -19.98 -9.19
CA GLN A 231 -21.13 -20.25 -7.74
C GLN A 231 -19.83 -20.05 -6.96
N ASN A 232 -18.68 -20.20 -7.61
CA ASN A 232 -17.37 -20.01 -6.95
C ASN A 232 -16.88 -18.56 -6.95
N MET A 233 -17.47 -17.66 -7.75
CA MET A 233 -17.07 -16.24 -7.80
C MET A 233 -17.39 -15.53 -6.49
N ASP A 234 -18.53 -15.80 -5.87
CA ASP A 234 -18.90 -15.19 -4.57
C ASP A 234 -17.91 -15.53 -3.47
N ASN A 235 -17.43 -16.79 -3.46
CA ASN A 235 -16.38 -17.21 -2.54
C ASN A 235 -15.06 -16.48 -2.79
N LEU A 236 -14.69 -16.27 -4.06
CA LEU A 236 -13.49 -15.51 -4.40
C LEU A 236 -13.63 -14.05 -3.96
N TYR A 237 -14.74 -13.40 -4.25
CA TYR A 237 -14.99 -12.00 -3.87
C TYR A 237 -15.01 -11.81 -2.35
N THR A 238 -15.64 -12.73 -1.61
CA THR A 238 -15.61 -12.73 -0.15
C THR A 238 -14.18 -12.88 0.38
N ARG A 239 -13.38 -13.75 -0.22
CA ARG A 239 -11.96 -13.92 0.14
C ARG A 239 -11.12 -12.70 -0.23
N MET A 240 -11.38 -12.05 -1.36
CA MET A 240 -10.70 -10.81 -1.76
C MET A 240 -10.92 -9.68 -0.75
N GLU A 241 -12.08 -9.63 -0.09
CA GLU A 241 -12.36 -8.63 0.96
C GLU A 241 -11.71 -8.99 2.31
N SER A 242 -11.64 -10.26 2.65
CA SER A 242 -11.16 -10.72 3.96
C SER A 242 -9.65 -11.03 3.99
N MET A 243 -9.05 -11.42 2.87
CA MET A 243 -7.67 -11.89 2.80
C MET A 243 -6.73 -10.79 2.32
N LYS A 244 -5.87 -10.33 3.22
CA LYS A 244 -4.88 -9.28 2.92
C LYS A 244 -3.97 -9.69 1.75
N GLY A 245 -3.83 -8.81 0.76
CA GLY A 245 -2.96 -9.01 -0.39
C GLY A 245 -3.56 -9.86 -1.52
N LEU A 246 -4.74 -10.48 -1.33
CA LEU A 246 -5.36 -11.26 -2.40
C LEU A 246 -5.82 -10.37 -3.57
N LYS A 247 -6.34 -9.17 -3.30
CA LYS A 247 -6.66 -8.18 -4.35
C LYS A 247 -5.42 -7.80 -5.16
N ASP A 248 -4.29 -7.61 -4.48
CA ASP A 248 -3.03 -7.21 -5.12
C ASP A 248 -2.47 -8.32 -6.02
N PHE A 249 -2.81 -9.58 -5.77
CA PHE A 249 -2.42 -10.69 -6.67
C PHE A 249 -2.94 -10.46 -8.09
N PHE A 250 -4.19 -10.01 -8.25
CA PHE A 250 -4.82 -9.82 -9.55
C PHE A 250 -4.45 -8.49 -10.22
N ILE A 251 -3.91 -7.53 -9.48
CA ILE A 251 -3.67 -6.16 -9.93
C ILE A 251 -2.28 -6.03 -10.54
N PHE A 252 -2.20 -5.35 -11.68
CA PHE A 252 -0.94 -4.97 -12.33
C PHE A 252 -1.14 -3.73 -13.21
N THR A 253 -0.05 -3.02 -13.50
CA THR A 253 0.02 -1.96 -14.52
C THR A 253 0.81 -2.40 -15.73
N ASN A 254 1.81 -3.26 -15.52
CA ASN A 254 2.69 -3.80 -16.55
C ASN A 254 3.00 -5.26 -16.24
N LEU A 255 3.24 -6.03 -17.30
CA LEU A 255 3.80 -7.38 -17.23
C LEU A 255 5.13 -7.40 -17.97
N ARG A 256 6.04 -8.27 -17.55
CA ARG A 256 7.33 -8.46 -18.21
C ARG A 256 7.64 -9.95 -18.29
N LEU A 257 7.92 -10.40 -19.52
CA LEU A 257 8.48 -11.72 -19.78
C LEU A 257 9.99 -11.58 -19.86
N ARG A 258 10.71 -12.29 -19.01
CA ARG A 258 12.16 -12.46 -19.13
C ARG A 258 12.45 -13.83 -19.70
N LEU A 259 12.92 -13.87 -20.93
CA LEU A 259 13.32 -15.07 -21.63
C LEU A 259 14.81 -15.29 -21.39
N LEU A 260 15.16 -16.36 -20.67
CA LEU A 260 16.52 -16.61 -20.19
C LEU A 260 17.24 -17.74 -20.94
N ARG A 261 16.48 -18.72 -21.44
CA ARG A 261 17.03 -19.83 -22.19
C ARG A 261 16.02 -20.35 -23.20
N PRO A 262 16.36 -20.44 -24.51
CA PRO A 262 15.43 -20.89 -25.53
C PRO A 262 15.13 -22.39 -25.43
N ALA A 263 14.19 -22.88 -26.24
CA ALA A 263 13.93 -24.28 -26.41
C ALA A 263 15.16 -24.98 -27.03
N LEU A 264 15.64 -26.06 -26.43
CA LEU A 264 16.83 -26.79 -26.92
C LEU A 264 16.50 -28.06 -27.72
N GLY A 265 15.27 -28.56 -27.62
CA GLY A 265 14.91 -29.87 -28.19
C GLY A 265 15.67 -31.04 -27.52
N GLY A 266 16.30 -30.83 -26.37
CA GLY A 266 17.10 -31.78 -25.62
C GLY A 266 17.57 -31.19 -24.27
N THR A 267 18.48 -31.87 -23.60
CA THR A 267 18.97 -31.50 -22.26
C THR A 267 20.13 -30.52 -22.28
N TYR A 268 20.85 -30.39 -23.38
CA TYR A 268 22.01 -29.50 -23.50
C TYR A 268 22.12 -28.88 -24.90
N VAL A 269 22.85 -27.78 -24.98
CA VAL A 269 23.09 -27.03 -26.22
C VAL A 269 24.02 -27.81 -27.14
N GLN A 270 23.58 -28.01 -28.35
CA GLN A 270 24.38 -28.63 -29.43
C GLN A 270 24.92 -27.54 -30.36
N ARG A 271 26.24 -27.46 -30.52
CA ARG A 271 26.90 -26.40 -31.31
C ARG A 271 26.50 -26.39 -32.79
N GLU A 272 26.18 -27.54 -33.35
CA GLU A 272 25.68 -27.68 -34.71
C GLU A 272 24.26 -27.19 -34.94
N ASN A 273 23.53 -26.92 -33.83
CA ASN A 273 22.11 -26.55 -33.84
C ASN A 273 21.84 -25.09 -33.46
N LEU A 274 22.87 -24.22 -33.39
CA LEU A 274 22.71 -22.84 -32.88
C LEU A 274 21.71 -22.02 -33.68
N LEU A 275 21.53 -22.27 -34.97
CA LEU A 275 20.52 -21.63 -35.82
C LEU A 275 19.07 -22.15 -35.58
N LYS A 276 18.90 -23.15 -34.72
CA LYS A 276 17.59 -23.65 -34.25
C LYS A 276 17.16 -23.05 -32.92
N TYR A 277 18.06 -22.36 -32.22
CA TYR A 277 17.79 -21.83 -30.90
C TYR A 277 17.51 -20.32 -30.97
N PHE A 278 16.26 -19.97 -30.85
CA PHE A 278 15.74 -18.59 -30.82
C PHE A 278 14.39 -18.60 -30.12
N TYR A 279 13.87 -17.41 -29.81
CA TYR A 279 12.52 -17.26 -29.32
C TYR A 279 11.62 -16.77 -30.44
N ALA A 280 10.47 -17.42 -30.62
CA ALA A 280 9.43 -17.00 -31.55
C ALA A 280 8.07 -17.02 -30.83
N ILE A 281 7.41 -15.88 -30.77
CA ILE A 281 6.11 -15.71 -30.09
C ILE A 281 5.07 -15.23 -31.10
N SER A 282 4.02 -16.02 -31.32
CA SER A 282 2.92 -15.66 -32.21
C SER A 282 1.85 -14.83 -31.50
N ASN A 283 1.51 -15.17 -30.25
CA ASN A 283 0.44 -14.46 -29.53
C ASN A 283 0.70 -14.33 -28.04
N ILE A 284 0.32 -13.17 -27.48
CA ILE A 284 0.22 -12.95 -26.06
C ILE A 284 -1.20 -12.50 -25.73
N ASN A 285 -1.93 -13.34 -24.99
CA ASN A 285 -3.28 -13.06 -24.55
C ASN A 285 -3.32 -12.78 -23.05
N VAL A 286 -3.79 -11.60 -22.67
CA VAL A 286 -3.93 -11.14 -21.27
C VAL A 286 -5.39 -10.78 -21.04
N PRO A 287 -6.21 -11.72 -20.54
CA PRO A 287 -7.59 -11.46 -20.18
C PRO A 287 -7.65 -10.66 -18.87
N ALA A 288 -8.14 -9.44 -18.94
CA ALA A 288 -8.20 -8.57 -17.79
C ALA A 288 -9.39 -7.58 -17.92
N ARG A 289 -9.60 -6.82 -16.87
CA ARG A 289 -10.50 -5.65 -16.86
C ARG A 289 -9.77 -4.44 -16.33
N CYS A 290 -10.25 -3.24 -16.65
CA CYS A 290 -9.76 -2.04 -15.99
C CYS A 290 -10.11 -2.09 -14.49
N LYS A 291 -9.14 -1.80 -13.63
CA LYS A 291 -9.41 -1.55 -12.22
C LYS A 291 -10.10 -0.19 -12.10
N CYS A 292 -11.38 -0.21 -11.76
CA CYS A 292 -12.20 0.99 -11.58
C CYS A 292 -12.68 1.16 -10.13
N ASN A 293 -12.09 0.43 -9.18
CA ASN A 293 -12.41 0.45 -7.76
C ASN A 293 -13.90 0.21 -7.44
N LEU A 294 -14.59 -0.59 -8.27
CA LEU A 294 -16.03 -0.89 -8.19
C LEU A 294 -16.93 0.35 -8.36
N HIS A 295 -16.44 1.37 -9.08
CA HIS A 295 -17.18 2.60 -9.36
C HIS A 295 -17.49 2.83 -10.85
N ALA A 296 -17.27 1.84 -11.72
CA ALA A 296 -17.60 1.96 -13.12
C ALA A 296 -17.90 0.60 -13.74
N SER A 297 -18.91 0.55 -14.61
CA SER A 297 -19.26 -0.62 -15.43
C SER A 297 -18.57 -0.62 -16.79
N GLN A 298 -17.98 0.50 -17.21
CA GLN A 298 -17.33 0.64 -18.51
C GLN A 298 -15.94 1.25 -18.38
N CYS A 299 -15.05 0.81 -19.29
CA CYS A 299 -13.71 1.36 -19.47
C CYS A 299 -13.53 1.68 -20.95
N LEU A 300 -13.27 2.93 -21.27
CA LEU A 300 -13.23 3.45 -22.63
C LEU A 300 -11.81 3.91 -22.97
N LEU A 301 -11.48 3.86 -24.26
CA LEU A 301 -10.26 4.46 -24.78
C LEU A 301 -10.52 5.94 -25.07
N ILE A 302 -9.90 6.84 -24.29
CA ILE A 302 -10.01 8.28 -24.41
C ILE A 302 -8.59 8.82 -24.63
N ASP A 303 -8.37 9.56 -25.72
CA ASP A 303 -7.06 10.12 -26.09
C ASP A 303 -5.93 9.09 -26.06
N GLY A 304 -6.20 7.88 -26.55
CA GLY A 304 -5.23 6.78 -26.60
C GLY A 304 -4.91 6.13 -25.25
N ASN A 305 -5.64 6.45 -24.18
CA ASN A 305 -5.49 5.85 -22.85
C ASN A 305 -6.80 5.24 -22.37
N LEU A 306 -6.71 4.09 -21.72
CA LEU A 306 -7.85 3.46 -21.05
C LEU A 306 -8.27 4.29 -19.85
N GLN A 307 -9.55 4.59 -19.73
CA GLN A 307 -10.15 5.34 -18.63
C GLN A 307 -11.47 4.75 -18.21
N CYS A 308 -11.70 4.60 -16.90
CA CYS A 308 -12.98 4.19 -16.35
C CYS A 308 -14.03 5.29 -16.56
N GLN A 309 -15.23 4.92 -16.99
CA GLN A 309 -16.40 5.80 -17.02
C GLN A 309 -17.02 5.84 -15.61
N CYS A 310 -16.52 6.76 -14.79
CA CYS A 310 -16.82 6.77 -13.36
C CYS A 310 -18.28 7.11 -13.04
N GLU A 311 -18.90 6.24 -12.27
CA GLU A 311 -20.20 6.40 -11.59
C GLU A 311 -19.99 6.79 -10.11
N HIS A 312 -21.04 6.72 -9.28
CA HIS A 312 -21.02 6.92 -7.83
C HIS A 312 -20.41 8.26 -7.40
N ASN A 313 -20.54 9.30 -8.26
CA ASN A 313 -19.95 10.63 -8.05
C ASN A 313 -18.42 10.62 -7.88
N THR A 314 -17.75 9.63 -8.49
CA THR A 314 -16.30 9.51 -8.48
C THR A 314 -15.65 10.04 -9.76
N THR A 315 -14.35 10.27 -9.75
CA THR A 315 -13.57 10.78 -10.88
C THR A 315 -12.12 10.27 -10.84
N GLY A 316 -11.39 10.50 -11.92
CA GLY A 316 -10.02 10.04 -12.13
C GLY A 316 -9.95 8.84 -13.06
N GLN A 317 -8.76 8.47 -13.53
CA GLN A 317 -8.58 7.38 -14.48
C GLN A 317 -9.11 6.03 -13.94
N ASP A 318 -8.96 5.79 -12.63
CA ASP A 318 -9.39 4.59 -11.91
C ASP A 318 -10.58 4.87 -10.96
N CYS A 319 -11.28 6.00 -11.11
CA CYS A 319 -12.34 6.45 -10.20
C CYS A 319 -11.85 6.56 -8.73
N GLN A 320 -10.60 6.94 -8.54
CA GLN A 320 -9.92 6.95 -7.24
C GLN A 320 -10.15 8.21 -6.40
N ARG A 321 -11.05 9.09 -6.81
CA ARG A 321 -11.39 10.34 -6.11
C ARG A 321 -12.88 10.64 -6.22
N CYS A 322 -13.43 11.37 -5.25
CA CYS A 322 -14.77 11.95 -5.39
C CYS A 322 -14.74 13.16 -6.33
N LYS A 323 -15.84 13.37 -7.09
CA LYS A 323 -16.07 14.58 -7.88
C LYS A 323 -16.08 15.82 -6.97
N LYS A 324 -15.72 16.98 -7.54
CA LYS A 324 -15.85 18.27 -6.85
C LYS A 324 -17.30 18.45 -6.39
N GLY A 325 -17.51 18.85 -5.14
CA GLY A 325 -18.83 18.99 -4.52
C GLY A 325 -19.40 17.73 -3.86
N PHE A 326 -18.87 16.54 -4.15
CA PHE A 326 -19.36 15.26 -3.60
C PHE A 326 -18.42 14.67 -2.55
N LYS A 327 -17.87 15.48 -1.69
CA LYS A 327 -16.79 15.12 -0.77
C LYS A 327 -17.22 15.21 0.70
N ALA A 328 -18.48 14.88 1.01
CA ALA A 328 -18.97 14.83 2.39
C ALA A 328 -18.29 13.73 3.22
N LYS A 329 -17.90 12.64 2.54
CA LYS A 329 -17.13 11.54 3.13
C LYS A 329 -15.81 11.40 2.39
N SER A 330 -14.78 10.87 3.06
CA SER A 330 -13.55 10.44 2.40
C SER A 330 -13.86 9.38 1.34
N TRP A 331 -13.13 9.41 0.22
CA TRP A 331 -13.27 8.42 -0.83
C TRP A 331 -12.95 7.01 -0.29
N LYS A 332 -13.78 6.03 -0.65
CA LYS A 332 -13.54 4.61 -0.41
C LYS A 332 -13.82 3.84 -1.69
N ALA A 333 -13.04 2.80 -1.98
CA ALA A 333 -13.39 1.87 -3.05
C ALA A 333 -14.72 1.17 -2.72
N GLY A 334 -15.46 0.75 -3.74
CA GLY A 334 -16.59 -0.13 -3.55
C GLY A 334 -16.15 -1.46 -2.91
N SER A 335 -17.10 -2.21 -2.37
CA SER A 335 -16.88 -3.54 -1.79
C SER A 335 -17.72 -4.58 -2.52
N TYR A 336 -17.19 -5.78 -2.67
CA TYR A 336 -17.97 -6.93 -3.18
C TYR A 336 -19.03 -7.43 -2.17
N LEU A 337 -18.96 -6.97 -0.92
CA LEU A 337 -19.92 -7.35 0.11
C LEU A 337 -20.91 -6.22 0.43
N PRO A 338 -22.17 -6.57 0.79
CA PRO A 338 -22.75 -7.91 0.77
C PRO A 338 -23.05 -8.40 -0.66
N ALA A 339 -22.86 -9.69 -0.91
CA ALA A 339 -23.29 -10.29 -2.18
C ALA A 339 -24.84 -10.32 -2.26
N PRO A 340 -25.45 -10.22 -3.46
CA PRO A 340 -24.82 -10.17 -4.79
C PRO A 340 -24.46 -8.76 -5.29
N ASN A 341 -24.92 -7.69 -4.65
CA ASN A 341 -24.89 -6.32 -5.19
C ASN A 341 -23.65 -5.52 -4.73
N GLY A 342 -22.98 -5.96 -3.66
CA GLY A 342 -21.89 -5.23 -3.06
C GLY A 342 -22.29 -3.87 -2.47
N THR A 343 -21.29 -3.12 -2.01
CA THR A 343 -21.46 -1.77 -1.48
C THR A 343 -20.82 -0.77 -2.41
N PRO A 344 -21.57 0.19 -2.99
CA PRO A 344 -21.02 1.15 -3.96
C PRO A 344 -20.10 2.21 -3.34
N ASN A 345 -20.22 2.49 -2.04
CA ASN A 345 -19.47 3.55 -1.35
C ASN A 345 -19.51 4.88 -2.11
N THR A 346 -20.71 5.30 -2.49
CA THR A 346 -20.97 6.49 -3.31
C THR A 346 -20.48 7.75 -2.61
N CYS A 347 -19.83 8.64 -3.36
CA CYS A 347 -19.51 9.98 -2.91
C CYS A 347 -20.76 10.85 -2.81
N THR A 348 -20.93 11.60 -1.73
CA THR A 348 -22.14 12.37 -1.39
C THR A 348 -21.84 13.86 -1.23
N ILE A 349 -22.87 14.68 -1.39
CA ILE A 349 -22.82 16.13 -1.18
C ILE A 349 -22.89 16.42 0.31
N ALA A 350 -22.09 17.36 0.81
CA ALA A 350 -22.20 17.84 2.19
C ALA A 350 -23.56 18.51 2.40
N GLY A 351 -24.36 17.99 3.35
CA GLY A 351 -25.69 18.53 3.67
C GLY A 351 -26.88 17.83 2.99
N SER A 352 -26.67 16.72 2.26
CA SER A 352 -27.78 15.91 1.72
C SER A 352 -28.52 15.21 2.87
N PRO A 353 -29.87 15.23 2.90
CA PRO A 353 -30.66 14.63 3.98
C PRO A 353 -30.59 13.09 4.02
N SER A 354 -30.11 12.44 2.98
CA SER A 354 -29.93 11.00 2.94
C SER A 354 -28.58 10.58 3.51
N GLY A 355 -28.47 10.54 4.84
CA GLY A 355 -27.50 9.68 5.56
C GLY A 355 -26.02 9.99 5.40
N SER A 356 -25.61 11.15 4.97
CA SER A 356 -24.18 11.51 4.95
C SER A 356 -23.75 12.16 6.27
N ASN A 357 -23.79 11.39 7.35
CA ASN A 357 -23.11 11.79 8.56
C ASN A 357 -21.60 11.74 8.28
N CYS A 358 -20.95 12.90 8.22
CA CYS A 358 -19.55 12.92 8.61
C CYS A 358 -19.53 12.39 10.05
N GLU A 359 -18.73 11.38 10.30
CA GLU A 359 -18.60 10.77 11.62
C GLU A 359 -17.87 11.74 12.54
N CYS A 360 -18.65 12.62 13.18
CA CYS A 360 -18.15 13.58 14.16
C CYS A 360 -18.46 13.13 15.59
N TYR A 361 -18.90 11.92 15.80
CA TYR A 361 -19.27 11.32 17.08
C TYR A 361 -20.18 12.25 17.90
N GLY A 362 -21.19 12.85 17.29
CA GLY A 362 -22.11 13.77 17.96
C GLY A 362 -21.52 15.13 18.34
N HIS A 363 -20.19 15.33 18.22
CA HIS A 363 -19.51 16.57 18.65
C HIS A 363 -19.51 17.69 17.60
N SER A 364 -20.02 17.44 16.39
CA SER A 364 -20.23 18.48 15.39
C SER A 364 -21.35 18.09 14.42
N ASN A 365 -22.12 19.08 14.00
CA ASN A 365 -23.17 18.92 12.98
C ASN A 365 -22.69 19.37 11.59
N ARG A 366 -21.46 19.78 11.45
CA ARG A 366 -20.92 20.40 10.23
C ARG A 366 -19.58 19.80 9.87
N CYS A 367 -19.43 19.50 8.57
CA CYS A 367 -18.14 19.12 8.01
C CYS A 367 -17.72 20.09 6.93
N SER A 368 -16.42 20.24 6.77
CA SER A 368 -15.78 20.96 5.67
C SER A 368 -14.79 20.05 4.97
N TYR A 369 -14.67 20.24 3.67
CA TYR A 369 -13.67 19.56 2.87
C TYR A 369 -12.45 20.46 2.71
N ILE A 370 -11.26 19.92 2.98
CA ILE A 370 -9.98 20.61 2.82
C ILE A 370 -9.35 20.15 1.51
N ASP A 371 -9.43 20.99 0.46
CA ASP A 371 -9.05 20.65 -0.92
C ASP A 371 -7.59 20.18 -1.04
N TYR A 372 -6.64 20.86 -0.41
CA TYR A 372 -5.21 20.56 -0.52
C TYR A 372 -4.78 19.28 0.22
N LEU A 373 -5.55 18.85 1.23
CA LEU A 373 -5.32 17.60 1.96
C LEU A 373 -6.18 16.44 1.45
N ASN A 374 -7.17 16.73 0.61
CA ASN A 374 -8.17 15.77 0.12
C ASN A 374 -8.92 15.01 1.24
N ILE A 375 -9.21 15.70 2.36
CA ILE A 375 -9.89 15.15 3.53
C ILE A 375 -11.17 15.91 3.87
N VAL A 376 -12.14 15.18 4.43
CA VAL A 376 -13.30 15.77 5.11
C VAL A 376 -12.98 15.88 6.59
N THR A 377 -13.26 17.03 7.19
CA THR A 377 -13.03 17.26 8.62
C THR A 377 -14.29 17.87 9.26
N CYS A 378 -14.54 17.50 10.50
CA CYS A 378 -15.57 18.12 11.31
C CYS A 378 -15.19 19.57 11.63
N VAL A 379 -16.16 20.48 11.56
CA VAL A 379 -15.98 21.91 11.84
C VAL A 379 -16.59 22.24 13.17
N SER A 380 -15.89 23.03 13.98
CA SER A 380 -16.37 23.48 15.29
C SER A 380 -16.73 22.32 16.23
N CYS A 381 -15.78 21.42 16.48
CA CYS A 381 -15.95 20.36 17.48
C CYS A 381 -16.35 20.95 18.83
N LYS A 382 -17.45 20.44 19.41
CA LYS A 382 -18.00 20.74 20.72
C LYS A 382 -17.38 19.81 21.80
N HIS A 383 -17.86 19.96 23.05
CA HIS A 383 -17.55 19.06 24.18
C HIS A 383 -16.03 18.86 24.37
N ASN A 384 -15.27 19.95 24.17
CA ASN A 384 -13.80 19.99 24.34
C ASN A 384 -13.04 18.97 23.49
N THR A 385 -13.64 18.57 22.36
CA THR A 385 -13.02 17.67 21.39
C THR A 385 -12.29 18.42 20.27
N ARG A 386 -11.38 17.74 19.57
CA ARG A 386 -10.62 18.20 18.41
C ARG A 386 -10.27 17.02 17.50
N GLY A 387 -9.68 17.31 16.36
CA GLY A 387 -9.26 16.33 15.36
C GLY A 387 -10.19 16.29 14.16
N GLN A 388 -9.83 15.50 13.17
CA GLN A 388 -10.56 15.40 11.90
C GLN A 388 -12.03 15.02 12.12
N ASN A 389 -12.29 14.10 13.05
CA ASN A 389 -13.60 13.57 13.37
C ASN A 389 -14.03 13.93 14.80
N CYS A 390 -13.44 14.96 15.42
CA CYS A 390 -13.63 15.31 16.83
C CYS A 390 -13.32 14.16 17.81
N GLN A 391 -12.41 13.27 17.45
CA GLN A 391 -12.11 12.03 18.18
C GLN A 391 -11.09 12.18 19.33
N HIS A 392 -10.48 13.34 19.48
CA HIS A 392 -9.47 13.61 20.50
C HIS A 392 -9.92 14.75 21.41
N CYS A 393 -9.43 14.76 22.65
CA CYS A 393 -9.66 15.89 23.54
C CYS A 393 -8.74 17.07 23.20
N ARG A 394 -9.21 18.30 23.48
CA ARG A 394 -8.40 19.52 23.39
C ARG A 394 -7.27 19.50 24.42
N LEU A 395 -6.28 20.34 24.23
CA LEU A 395 -5.24 20.56 25.23
C LEU A 395 -5.88 21.08 26.53
N GLY A 396 -5.43 20.57 27.66
CA GLY A 396 -6.05 20.83 28.97
C GLY A 396 -7.19 19.88 29.34
N TYR A 397 -7.51 18.91 28.45
CA TYR A 397 -8.52 17.88 28.69
C TYR A 397 -7.96 16.49 28.38
N PHE A 398 -8.43 15.47 29.09
CA PHE A 398 -8.09 14.06 28.88
C PHE A 398 -9.33 13.22 28.64
N ARG A 399 -9.15 12.03 28.05
CA ARG A 399 -10.26 11.15 27.70
C ARG A 399 -10.84 10.47 28.94
N ASN A 400 -12.16 10.57 29.10
CA ASN A 400 -12.92 9.76 30.05
C ASN A 400 -12.98 8.31 29.56
N ALA A 401 -12.31 7.39 30.27
CA ALA A 401 -12.28 5.97 29.91
C ALA A 401 -13.65 5.28 30.08
N SER A 402 -14.55 5.86 30.86
CA SER A 402 -15.89 5.34 31.14
C SER A 402 -16.96 5.85 30.17
N ALA A 403 -16.62 6.81 29.30
CA ALA A 403 -17.54 7.41 28.33
C ALA A 403 -17.28 6.88 26.91
N GLU A 404 -18.34 6.69 26.14
CA GLU A 404 -18.22 6.38 24.72
C GLU A 404 -17.75 7.61 23.92
N LEU A 405 -17.39 7.41 22.63
CA LEU A 405 -16.83 8.48 21.80
C LEU A 405 -17.86 9.57 21.45
N ASP A 406 -19.12 9.26 21.46
CA ASP A 406 -20.26 10.14 21.17
C ASP A 406 -20.85 10.82 22.43
N ASP A 407 -20.35 10.49 23.60
CA ASP A 407 -20.79 11.07 24.86
C ASP A 407 -20.26 12.51 25.02
N GLU A 408 -21.11 13.44 25.43
CA GLU A 408 -20.73 14.84 25.70
C GLU A 408 -19.65 14.98 26.80
N SER A 409 -19.59 14.01 27.73
CA SER A 409 -18.60 13.94 28.82
C SER A 409 -17.30 13.21 28.45
N VAL A 410 -17.04 12.93 27.17
CA VAL A 410 -15.87 12.20 26.70
C VAL A 410 -14.54 12.86 27.04
N CYS A 411 -14.50 14.19 27.22
CA CYS A 411 -13.31 14.96 27.55
C CYS A 411 -13.47 15.66 28.89
N ILE A 412 -12.69 15.22 29.86
CA ILE A 412 -12.65 15.75 31.24
C ILE A 412 -11.50 16.76 31.32
N GLU A 413 -11.74 17.89 32.01
CA GLU A 413 -10.73 18.91 32.25
C GLU A 413 -9.60 18.41 33.15
N CYS A 414 -8.37 18.72 32.80
CA CYS A 414 -7.19 18.32 33.58
C CYS A 414 -7.17 18.90 34.97
N ASN A 415 -7.65 20.14 35.14
CA ASN A 415 -7.65 20.90 36.41
C ASN A 415 -6.29 20.85 37.14
N CYS A 416 -5.21 21.03 36.39
CA CYS A 416 -3.87 21.06 36.95
C CYS A 416 -3.69 22.32 37.83
N ASN A 417 -3.11 22.16 39.02
CA ASN A 417 -2.83 23.29 39.89
C ASN A 417 -1.84 24.25 39.22
N GLN A 418 -2.20 25.51 39.03
CA GLN A 418 -1.39 26.48 38.30
C GLN A 418 -0.04 26.77 38.97
N MET A 419 0.04 26.64 40.28
CA MET A 419 1.26 26.93 41.06
C MET A 419 2.19 25.71 41.10
N GLY A 420 1.62 24.50 41.20
CA GLY A 420 2.36 23.26 41.36
C GLY A 420 2.67 22.53 40.04
N SER A 421 1.95 22.81 38.94
CA SER A 421 2.17 22.16 37.65
C SER A 421 3.11 22.94 36.73
N VAL A 422 3.80 22.25 35.85
CA VAL A 422 4.64 22.84 34.79
C VAL A 422 3.78 23.56 33.75
N HIS A 423 2.60 23.02 33.46
CA HIS A 423 1.60 23.55 32.51
C HIS A 423 0.20 23.04 32.87
N ASP A 424 -0.82 23.55 32.21
CA ASP A 424 -2.24 23.21 32.35
C ASP A 424 -2.67 21.88 31.73
N ARG A 425 -1.72 21.09 31.17
CA ARG A 425 -1.96 19.86 30.47
C ARG A 425 -1.66 18.66 31.35
N CYS A 426 -2.49 17.64 31.21
CA CYS A 426 -2.29 16.33 31.81
C CYS A 426 -2.00 15.25 30.74
N ASN A 427 -1.57 14.09 31.17
CA ASN A 427 -1.42 12.92 30.33
C ASN A 427 -2.80 12.29 30.00
N GLY A 428 -2.82 11.22 29.21
CA GLY A 428 -4.06 10.51 28.80
C GLY A 428 -4.88 9.92 29.96
N THR A 429 -4.31 9.82 31.16
CA THR A 429 -4.95 9.31 32.38
C THR A 429 -5.34 10.41 33.38
N GLY A 430 -5.11 11.68 33.01
CA GLY A 430 -5.51 12.83 33.80
C GLY A 430 -4.49 13.29 34.85
N PHE A 431 -3.25 12.77 34.83
CA PHE A 431 -2.16 13.20 35.71
C PHE A 431 -1.44 14.40 35.12
N CYS A 432 -1.25 15.42 35.93
CA CYS A 432 -0.52 16.63 35.57
C CYS A 432 0.99 16.45 35.74
N GLN A 433 1.77 17.22 35.01
CA GLN A 433 3.22 17.24 35.16
C GLN A 433 3.57 18.25 36.26
N CYS A 434 4.06 17.74 37.38
CA CYS A 434 4.37 18.54 38.55
C CYS A 434 5.73 19.21 38.43
N LYS A 435 5.85 20.40 39.04
CA LYS A 435 7.13 21.08 39.29
C LYS A 435 7.90 20.37 40.40
N ASP A 436 9.19 20.67 40.52
CA ASP A 436 10.03 20.08 41.55
C ASP A 436 9.44 20.35 42.96
N GLY A 437 9.41 19.28 43.76
CA GLY A 437 8.86 19.32 45.10
C GLY A 437 7.35 19.19 45.22
N THR A 438 6.61 19.22 44.10
CA THR A 438 5.16 19.02 44.10
C THR A 438 4.77 17.59 43.71
N THR A 439 3.65 17.09 44.19
CA THR A 439 3.12 15.76 43.96
C THR A 439 1.59 15.78 43.87
N GLY A 440 1.00 14.60 43.67
CA GLY A 440 -0.44 14.47 43.51
C GLY A 440 -0.85 14.43 42.02
N ALA A 441 -2.03 13.92 41.75
CA ALA A 441 -2.56 13.80 40.38
C ALA A 441 -2.73 15.17 39.70
N LYS A 442 -2.95 16.21 40.49
CA LYS A 442 -3.17 17.61 40.07
C LYS A 442 -2.03 18.53 40.43
N CYS A 443 -0.96 18.04 41.05
CA CYS A 443 0.18 18.80 41.57
C CYS A 443 -0.26 19.79 42.64
N ASP A 444 -1.14 19.39 43.50
CA ASP A 444 -1.74 20.16 44.60
C ASP A 444 -1.16 19.83 45.97
N ASP A 445 -0.30 18.83 46.07
CA ASP A 445 0.40 18.39 47.27
C ASP A 445 1.91 18.63 47.17
N CYS A 446 2.59 18.68 48.31
CA CYS A 446 4.06 18.75 48.36
C CYS A 446 4.66 17.38 48.71
N LEU A 447 5.84 17.09 48.13
CA LEU A 447 6.66 15.96 48.53
C LEU A 447 7.15 16.10 49.97
N PRO A 448 7.42 14.99 50.67
CA PRO A 448 8.06 15.05 51.99
C PRO A 448 9.33 15.92 51.96
N GLY A 449 9.46 16.78 52.91
CA GLY A 449 10.56 17.75 52.96
C GLY A 449 10.30 19.07 52.22
N TYR A 450 9.06 19.30 51.76
CA TYR A 450 8.62 20.54 51.14
C TYR A 450 7.36 21.07 51.85
N TYR A 451 7.17 22.39 51.82
CA TYR A 451 5.98 23.06 52.36
C TYR A 451 5.31 23.93 51.27
N TRP A 452 4.01 24.10 51.38
CA TRP A 452 3.22 24.83 50.41
C TRP A 452 3.18 26.34 50.71
N LYS A 453 3.65 27.17 49.75
CA LYS A 453 3.51 28.62 49.77
C LYS A 453 3.45 29.15 48.34
N GLN A 454 2.26 29.12 47.71
CA GLN A 454 2.12 29.42 46.28
C GLN A 454 3.00 28.50 45.37
N GLY A 455 3.10 27.24 45.71
CA GLY A 455 3.99 26.23 45.18
C GLY A 455 4.73 25.53 46.32
N CYS A 456 5.39 24.39 46.01
CA CYS A 456 6.16 23.64 47.01
C CYS A 456 7.60 24.14 47.06
N TYR A 457 8.02 24.53 48.22
CA TYR A 457 9.39 24.98 48.52
C TYR A 457 10.06 24.02 49.49
N PRO A 458 11.35 23.75 49.34
CA PRO A 458 12.04 22.82 50.22
C PRO A 458 12.05 23.35 51.66
N ASN A 459 11.76 22.50 52.61
CA ASN A 459 11.95 22.78 54.02
C ASN A 459 13.44 22.91 54.28
N VAL A 460 13.87 24.10 54.68
CA VAL A 460 15.26 24.34 55.11
C VAL A 460 15.44 23.89 56.55
N CYS A 461 14.38 24.05 57.37
CA CYS A 461 14.34 23.58 58.75
C CYS A 461 12.91 23.22 59.14
N ASP A 462 12.72 22.21 60.00
CA ASP A 462 11.48 21.89 60.69
C ASP A 462 11.80 21.30 62.07
N GLU A 463 10.77 21.18 62.90
CA GLU A 463 10.99 20.73 64.29
C GLU A 463 11.20 19.20 64.39
N GLU A 464 10.89 18.43 63.33
CA GLU A 464 10.96 16.96 63.35
C GLU A 464 12.15 16.38 62.58
N MET A 465 12.57 16.97 61.47
CA MET A 465 13.55 16.35 60.54
C MET A 465 14.79 17.22 60.26
N LEU A 466 14.70 18.53 60.26
CA LEU A 466 15.78 19.44 59.92
C LEU A 466 15.98 20.49 61.02
N LEU A 467 16.62 20.12 62.11
CA LEU A 467 16.90 20.99 63.24
C LEU A 467 17.99 21.99 62.88
N CYS A 468 17.74 23.30 63.17
CA CYS A 468 18.78 24.29 63.15
C CYS A 468 19.82 23.98 64.23
N GLN A 469 21.10 23.93 63.84
CA GLN A 469 22.21 23.58 64.72
C GLN A 469 22.65 24.80 65.54
N ASN A 470 23.42 24.51 66.53
CA ASN A 470 24.12 25.52 67.33
C ASN A 470 23.21 26.66 67.87
N GLY A 471 21.99 26.30 68.32
CA GLY A 471 21.06 27.24 68.88
C GLY A 471 20.34 28.16 67.88
N GLY A 472 20.38 27.87 66.63
CA GLY A 472 19.59 28.50 65.57
C GLY A 472 18.10 28.20 65.72
N THR A 473 17.21 29.14 65.37
CA THR A 473 15.76 28.98 65.38
C THR A 473 15.20 28.86 63.95
N CYS A 474 14.32 27.89 63.69
CA CYS A 474 13.66 27.75 62.42
C CYS A 474 12.60 28.85 62.21
N TYR A 475 12.68 29.60 61.13
CA TYR A 475 11.73 30.64 60.78
C TYR A 475 10.90 30.22 59.55
N GLN A 476 9.62 29.97 59.79
CA GLN A 476 8.62 29.63 58.75
C GLN A 476 9.03 28.48 57.82
N ASN A 477 9.77 27.50 58.33
CA ASN A 477 10.31 26.35 57.56
C ASN A 477 11.24 26.77 56.38
N GLN A 478 11.60 28.04 56.26
CA GLN A 478 12.33 28.59 55.13
C GLN A 478 13.82 28.79 55.39
N LYS A 479 14.19 29.13 56.61
CA LYS A 479 15.58 29.38 56.98
C LYS A 479 15.81 29.27 58.47
N CYS A 480 17.00 28.90 58.86
CA CYS A 480 17.46 29.03 60.22
C CYS A 480 17.94 30.45 60.46
N ILE A 481 17.48 31.07 61.57
CA ILE A 481 18.04 32.28 62.09
C ILE A 481 19.17 31.86 63.04
N CYS A 482 20.39 32.11 62.62
CA CYS A 482 21.59 31.71 63.35
C CYS A 482 21.98 32.74 64.38
N PRO A 483 22.49 32.32 65.56
CA PRO A 483 23.19 33.20 66.49
C PRO A 483 24.41 33.88 65.82
N PRO A 484 24.88 35.03 66.34
CA PRO A 484 25.92 35.82 65.67
C PRO A 484 27.24 35.08 65.45
N GLU A 485 27.51 34.03 66.22
CA GLU A 485 28.74 33.21 66.10
C GLU A 485 28.68 32.15 65.04
N PHE A 486 27.49 31.90 64.43
CA PHE A 486 27.29 30.78 63.46
C PHE A 486 26.74 31.29 62.12
N LYS A 487 27.05 30.56 61.09
CA LYS A 487 26.57 30.75 59.69
C LYS A 487 26.22 29.40 58.99
N GLY A 488 25.65 29.49 57.83
CA GLY A 488 25.22 28.36 57.04
C GLY A 488 23.72 28.15 57.06
N VAL A 489 23.20 27.31 56.17
CA VAL A 489 21.74 27.10 55.95
C VAL A 489 21.07 26.55 57.21
N LEU A 490 21.76 25.71 57.96
CA LEU A 490 21.31 25.08 59.21
C LEU A 490 22.13 25.60 60.42
N CYS A 491 22.85 26.70 60.30
CA CYS A 491 23.76 27.27 61.37
C CYS A 491 24.90 26.28 61.71
N GLN A 492 25.31 25.45 60.82
CA GLN A 492 26.29 24.39 61.05
C GLN A 492 27.74 24.84 61.02
N GLN A 493 28.02 26.05 60.59
CA GLN A 493 29.40 26.60 60.48
C GLN A 493 29.63 27.71 61.46
N SER A 494 30.73 27.65 62.23
CA SER A 494 31.17 28.78 63.05
C SER A 494 31.65 29.92 62.13
N ARG A 495 31.34 31.17 62.52
CA ARG A 495 31.86 32.35 61.82
C ARG A 495 33.32 32.62 62.16
N CYS A 496 33.79 32.08 63.27
CA CYS A 496 35.16 32.26 63.71
C CYS A 496 35.87 30.92 63.70
N GLU A 497 36.93 30.78 62.91
CA GLU A 497 37.92 29.72 63.09
C GLU A 497 38.75 30.11 64.35
N ALA A 498 39.08 29.11 65.16
CA ALA A 498 39.81 29.28 66.38
C ALA A 498 41.13 30.04 66.14
N GLY A 499 41.16 31.35 66.59
CA GLY A 499 42.35 32.15 66.61
C GLY A 499 42.40 33.48 65.84
N LYS A 500 41.25 33.97 65.28
CA LYS A 500 41.20 35.31 64.62
C LYS A 500 39.98 36.12 65.02
N ASP A 501 40.22 37.42 65.33
CA ASP A 501 39.19 38.41 65.70
C ASP A 501 38.09 38.56 64.67
N CYS A 502 36.82 38.56 65.09
CA CYS A 502 35.63 38.59 64.29
C CYS A 502 35.24 39.95 63.68
N ASN A 503 36.17 40.89 63.51
CA ASN A 503 35.93 42.20 62.92
C ASN A 503 36.78 42.44 61.68
N GLY A 504 36.39 41.91 60.56
CA GLY A 504 37.05 42.15 59.27
C GLY A 504 36.10 42.06 58.09
N ALA A 505 36.00 43.17 57.32
CA ALA A 505 35.19 43.32 56.13
C ALA A 505 35.58 42.30 55.02
N PRO A 506 34.68 41.90 54.15
CA PRO A 506 34.96 40.87 53.15
C PRO A 506 35.82 41.44 52.02
N SER A 507 37.01 40.83 51.80
CA SER A 507 37.82 41.04 50.58
C SER A 507 37.30 40.15 49.42
N LEU A 508 36.99 40.82 48.33
CA LEU A 508 36.68 40.17 47.05
C LEU A 508 37.91 39.44 46.48
N HIS A 509 37.91 38.16 46.46
CA HIS A 509 38.79 37.40 45.57
C HIS A 509 37.97 36.73 44.46
N ARG A 510 38.19 37.20 43.23
CA ARG A 510 37.76 36.54 42.01
C ARG A 510 38.69 35.36 41.73
N PRO A 511 38.18 34.19 41.37
CA PRO A 511 39.00 33.17 40.72
C PRO A 511 38.90 33.30 39.18
N THR A 512 40.05 33.63 38.56
CA THR A 512 40.24 33.77 37.10
C THR A 512 40.49 32.42 36.36
N ALA A 513 40.04 31.29 36.91
CA ALA A 513 40.31 30.00 36.34
C ALA A 513 39.18 29.35 35.50
N ALA A 514 37.99 30.00 35.42
CA ALA A 514 36.85 29.40 34.73
C ALA A 514 36.67 29.88 33.25
N LEU A 515 37.41 30.89 32.82
CA LEU A 515 37.27 31.48 31.49
C LEU A 515 38.18 30.85 30.42
N THR A 516 39.22 30.14 30.83
CA THR A 516 40.16 29.51 29.88
C THR A 516 39.73 28.10 29.38
N LEU A 517 38.79 27.44 30.08
CA LEU A 517 38.30 26.14 29.64
C LEU A 517 37.19 26.22 28.58
N CYS A 518 36.41 27.30 28.57
CA CYS A 518 35.31 27.45 27.57
C CYS A 518 35.81 27.83 26.17
N THR A 519 36.93 28.54 26.06
CA THR A 519 37.49 28.93 24.76
C THR A 519 38.25 27.79 24.06
N LEU A 520 38.77 26.81 24.80
CA LEU A 520 39.41 25.61 24.25
C LEU A 520 38.40 24.56 23.72
N LEU A 521 37.21 24.46 24.34
CA LEU A 521 36.15 23.56 23.85
C LEU A 521 35.46 24.06 22.59
N THR A 522 35.31 25.39 22.42
CA THR A 522 34.72 25.94 21.18
C THR A 522 35.68 25.87 20.01
N TYR A 523 36.99 25.92 20.23
CA TYR A 523 37.99 25.80 19.16
C TYR A 523 38.14 24.34 18.65
N LEU A 524 37.91 23.35 19.52
CA LEU A 524 37.94 21.91 19.13
C LEU A 524 36.67 21.46 18.40
N LEU A 525 35.54 22.11 18.58
CA LEU A 525 34.27 21.78 17.90
C LEU A 525 34.15 22.36 16.49
N THR A 526 34.94 23.40 16.16
CA THR A 526 34.91 24.04 14.81
C THR A 526 35.91 23.42 13.82
N THR A 527 36.80 22.53 14.27
CA THR A 527 37.84 21.89 13.41
C THR A 527 37.53 20.45 13.01
N LEU A 528 36.34 19.90 13.37
CA LEU A 528 35.96 18.50 13.09
C LEU A 528 34.71 18.33 12.21
N THR A 529 34.40 19.28 11.32
CA THR A 529 33.44 19.04 10.25
C THR A 529 34.16 19.08 8.91
N PRO A 530 34.37 17.94 8.23
CA PRO A 530 34.78 17.91 6.84
C PRO A 530 33.56 18.15 5.92
N HIS A 531 33.82 18.82 4.84
CA HIS A 531 32.93 19.10 3.70
C HIS A 531 32.25 17.84 3.11
#